data_41e16c9dcd0434a80a61d90dedcaca0e
#
_entry.id   41e16c9dcd0434a80a61d90dedcaca0e
#
_cell.length_a   1.000
_cell.length_b   1.000
_cell.length_c   1.000
_cell.angle_alpha   90.00
_cell.angle_beta   90.00
_cell.angle_gamma   90.00
#
_symmetry.space_group_name_H-M   'P 1'
#
loop_
_entity.id
_entity.type
_entity.pdbx_description
1 polymer ?
#
loop_
_entity_poly.entity_id
_entity_poly.type
_entity_poly.pdbx_seq_one_letter_code
_entity_poly.pdbx_strand_id
1 'polypeptide(L)'
;IVFNEPVEQLLFLASKRIEKKSRHILNKNFQKIYDLAISSHFSSQSLSIDTAMSLYPMDLFAAQALTLSIQRYGQNERTLFSFLEDSGNNSLQKFVETSCTTYNLADIYDYDIYNFHSYLSEINADSATWTGIKVSLERVESLFEEETVKDASKLIKTIGLINLFGNAGIKCSKEDLSLYARYALGIENPKIIIDTLDQHK
;
A
#
# COMPACT_ATOMS: atom_id res chain seq x y z
N ILE A 1 -24.14 9.21 -13.38
CA ILE A 1 -24.22 8.00 -12.54
C ILE A 1 -22.81 7.44 -12.51
N VAL A 2 -22.12 7.60 -11.40
CA VAL A 2 -20.80 6.97 -11.19
C VAL A 2 -21.10 5.55 -10.71
N PHE A 3 -20.82 4.55 -11.55
CA PHE A 3 -20.84 3.15 -11.13
C PHE A 3 -19.53 2.89 -10.38
N ASN A 4 -19.59 2.86 -9.05
CA ASN A 4 -18.48 2.38 -8.22
C ASN A 4 -18.57 0.86 -8.18
N GLU A 5 -17.62 0.19 -8.82
CA GLU A 5 -17.50 -1.26 -8.68
C GLU A 5 -17.07 -1.63 -7.27
N PRO A 6 -17.61 -2.73 -6.71
CA PRO A 6 -17.17 -3.21 -5.42
C PRO A 6 -15.67 -3.50 -5.39
N VAL A 7 -15.00 -3.20 -4.28
CA VAL A 7 -13.56 -3.47 -4.09
C VAL A 7 -13.22 -4.92 -4.38
N GLU A 8 -14.05 -5.85 -3.93
CA GLU A 8 -13.88 -7.30 -4.16
C GLU A 8 -13.88 -7.65 -5.64
N GLN A 9 -14.67 -6.96 -6.46
CA GLN A 9 -14.71 -7.19 -7.91
C GLN A 9 -13.42 -6.71 -8.58
N LEU A 10 -12.89 -5.54 -8.21
CA LEU A 10 -11.61 -5.03 -8.71
C LEU A 10 -10.44 -5.93 -8.29
N LEU A 11 -10.43 -6.41 -7.03
CA LEU A 11 -9.45 -7.39 -6.56
C LEU A 11 -9.50 -8.70 -7.34
N PHE A 12 -10.71 -9.20 -7.62
CA PHE A 12 -10.89 -10.40 -8.43
C PHE A 12 -10.39 -10.20 -9.87
N LEU A 13 -10.68 -9.07 -10.51
CA LEU A 13 -10.18 -8.75 -11.85
C LEU A 13 -8.65 -8.65 -11.86
N ALA A 14 -8.06 -7.99 -10.86
CA ALA A 14 -6.62 -7.90 -10.71
C ALA A 14 -5.97 -9.28 -10.57
N SER A 15 -6.52 -10.16 -9.71
CA SER A 15 -6.01 -11.51 -9.49
C SER A 15 -5.96 -12.33 -10.79
N LYS A 16 -6.99 -12.23 -11.63
CA LYS A 16 -7.04 -12.93 -12.93
C LYS A 16 -6.00 -12.43 -13.93
N ARG A 17 -5.63 -11.18 -13.86
CA ARG A 17 -4.62 -10.59 -14.75
C ARG A 17 -3.20 -10.91 -14.30
N ILE A 18 -2.92 -10.82 -12.99
CA ILE A 18 -1.60 -11.10 -12.42
C ILE A 18 -1.24 -12.58 -12.56
N GLU A 19 -2.17 -13.51 -12.30
CA GLU A 19 -1.95 -14.95 -12.36
C GLU A 19 -1.37 -15.41 -13.72
N LYS A 20 -1.72 -14.70 -14.80
CA LYS A 20 -1.23 -15.01 -16.15
C LYS A 20 0.20 -14.55 -16.42
N LYS A 21 0.72 -13.62 -15.64
CA LYS A 21 2.01 -12.94 -15.95
C LYS A 21 3.14 -13.23 -14.97
N SER A 22 2.86 -13.59 -13.72
CA SER A 22 3.93 -13.65 -12.69
C SER A 22 4.29 -15.08 -12.28
N ARG A 23 5.61 -15.35 -12.27
CA ARG A 23 6.24 -16.57 -11.75
C ARG A 23 7.12 -16.23 -10.53
N HIS A 24 6.69 -15.30 -9.69
CA HIS A 24 7.47 -14.90 -8.53
C HIS A 24 7.39 -15.93 -7.41
N ILE A 25 8.52 -16.14 -6.74
CA ILE A 25 8.58 -16.96 -5.52
C ILE A 25 7.81 -16.25 -4.43
N LEU A 26 6.81 -16.91 -3.86
CA LEU A 26 5.99 -16.35 -2.79
C LEU A 26 6.85 -15.96 -1.58
N ASN A 27 6.61 -14.77 -1.04
CA ASN A 27 7.30 -14.30 0.15
C ASN A 27 7.05 -15.27 1.32
N LYS A 28 8.12 -15.68 2.02
CA LYS A 28 8.03 -16.55 3.21
C LYS A 28 7.11 -16.03 4.32
N ASN A 29 6.85 -14.72 4.33
CA ASN A 29 5.97 -14.06 5.30
C ASN A 29 4.56 -13.81 4.74
N PHE A 30 4.23 -14.28 3.54
CA PHE A 30 2.96 -14.02 2.87
C PHE A 30 1.75 -14.35 3.78
N GLN A 31 1.75 -15.53 4.40
CA GLN A 31 0.67 -15.93 5.31
C GLN A 31 0.51 -14.93 6.47
N LYS A 32 1.61 -14.49 7.07
CA LYS A 32 1.57 -13.55 8.19
C LYS A 32 1.02 -12.18 7.79
N ILE A 33 1.36 -11.71 6.59
CA ILE A 33 0.85 -10.46 6.04
C ILE A 33 -0.65 -10.58 5.75
N TYR A 34 -1.09 -11.71 5.18
CA TYR A 34 -2.49 -12.02 4.96
C TYR A 34 -3.28 -12.02 6.27
N ASP A 35 -2.84 -12.79 7.27
CA ASP A 35 -3.49 -12.90 8.58
C ASP A 35 -3.59 -11.53 9.25
N LEU A 36 -2.55 -10.70 9.14
CA LEU A 36 -2.54 -9.35 9.65
C LEU A 36 -3.56 -8.44 8.95
N ALA A 37 -3.68 -8.52 7.62
CA ALA A 37 -4.64 -7.72 6.86
C ALA A 37 -6.10 -8.06 7.23
N ILE A 38 -6.38 -9.35 7.47
CA ILE A 38 -7.70 -9.80 7.89
C ILE A 38 -8.00 -9.44 9.35
N SER A 39 -7.05 -9.67 10.26
CA SER A 39 -7.23 -9.41 11.70
C SER A 39 -7.34 -7.91 12.02
N SER A 40 -6.60 -7.06 11.30
CA SER A 40 -6.70 -5.60 11.42
C SER A 40 -7.96 -5.01 10.80
N HIS A 41 -8.78 -5.80 10.12
CA HIS A 41 -9.95 -5.35 9.35
C HIS A 41 -9.61 -4.35 8.23
N PHE A 42 -8.37 -4.33 7.77
CA PHE A 42 -8.00 -3.51 6.61
C PHE A 42 -8.58 -4.10 5.34
N SER A 43 -8.64 -5.42 5.24
CA SER A 43 -9.29 -6.13 4.14
C SER A 43 -10.53 -6.88 4.59
N SER A 44 -11.41 -7.20 3.64
CA SER A 44 -12.63 -7.96 3.90
C SER A 44 -12.31 -9.38 4.41
N GLN A 45 -12.99 -9.81 5.48
CA GLN A 45 -12.88 -11.17 6.00
C GLN A 45 -13.34 -12.26 5.02
N SER A 46 -14.09 -11.86 3.99
CA SER A 46 -14.57 -12.78 2.95
C SER A 46 -13.51 -13.10 1.88
N LEU A 47 -12.40 -12.37 1.85
CA LEU A 47 -11.35 -12.58 0.86
C LEU A 47 -10.53 -13.83 1.16
N SER A 48 -10.55 -14.80 0.25
CA SER A 48 -9.84 -16.06 0.43
C SER A 48 -8.32 -15.89 0.27
N ILE A 49 -7.57 -16.76 0.92
CA ILE A 49 -6.10 -16.80 0.77
C ILE A 49 -5.69 -17.08 -0.67
N ASP A 50 -6.46 -17.89 -1.41
CA ASP A 50 -6.16 -18.21 -2.82
C ASP A 50 -6.27 -16.96 -3.69
N THR A 51 -7.28 -16.10 -3.45
CA THR A 51 -7.39 -14.81 -4.12
C THR A 51 -6.21 -13.91 -3.76
N ALA A 52 -5.82 -13.85 -2.50
CA ALA A 52 -4.65 -13.08 -2.06
C ALA A 52 -3.34 -13.60 -2.70
N MET A 53 -3.18 -14.92 -2.82
CA MET A 53 -2.03 -15.52 -3.53
C MET A 53 -2.00 -15.15 -5.01
N SER A 54 -3.16 -15.07 -5.67
CA SER A 54 -3.25 -14.65 -7.08
C SER A 54 -2.92 -13.17 -7.31
N LEU A 55 -2.94 -12.35 -6.25
CA LEU A 55 -2.55 -10.93 -6.30
C LEU A 55 -1.03 -10.73 -6.17
N TYR A 56 -0.29 -11.77 -5.78
CA TYR A 56 1.16 -11.66 -5.63
C TYR A 56 1.83 -11.24 -6.96
N PRO A 57 2.83 -10.31 -6.98
CA PRO A 57 3.65 -9.88 -5.85
C PRO A 57 3.09 -8.73 -4.99
N MET A 58 1.88 -8.24 -5.23
CA MET A 58 1.26 -7.30 -4.29
C MET A 58 0.87 -8.02 -3.00
N ASP A 59 1.11 -7.41 -1.85
CA ASP A 59 0.48 -7.87 -0.62
C ASP A 59 -0.98 -7.41 -0.52
N LEU A 60 -1.72 -7.99 0.41
CA LEU A 60 -3.15 -7.72 0.51
C LEU A 60 -3.46 -6.28 0.96
N PHE A 61 -2.60 -5.65 1.76
CA PHE A 61 -2.74 -4.25 2.12
C PHE A 61 -2.58 -3.34 0.90
N ALA A 62 -1.54 -3.59 0.09
CA ALA A 62 -1.29 -2.85 -1.13
C ALA A 62 -2.43 -3.03 -2.15
N ALA A 63 -2.90 -4.25 -2.35
CA ALA A 63 -4.00 -4.55 -3.26
C ALA A 63 -5.29 -3.84 -2.84
N GLN A 64 -5.62 -3.84 -1.55
CA GLN A 64 -6.78 -3.14 -1.01
C GLN A 64 -6.65 -1.62 -1.17
N ALA A 65 -5.50 -1.04 -0.80
CA ALA A 65 -5.25 0.39 -0.93
C ALA A 65 -5.32 0.83 -2.40
N LEU A 66 -4.72 0.06 -3.32
CA LEU A 66 -4.79 0.33 -4.76
C LEU A 66 -6.23 0.40 -5.26
N THR A 67 -7.07 -0.58 -4.92
CA THR A 67 -8.46 -0.59 -5.39
C THR A 67 -9.25 0.60 -4.83
N LEU A 68 -9.00 0.98 -3.57
CA LEU A 68 -9.63 2.15 -2.97
C LEU A 68 -9.13 3.46 -3.57
N SER A 69 -7.84 3.58 -3.89
CA SER A 69 -7.30 4.77 -4.56
C SER A 69 -7.85 4.91 -5.98
N ILE A 70 -7.93 3.82 -6.73
CA ILE A 70 -8.51 3.79 -8.08
C ILE A 70 -9.99 4.18 -8.06
N GLN A 71 -10.77 3.68 -7.10
CA GLN A 71 -12.18 4.08 -6.95
C GLN A 71 -12.32 5.56 -6.61
N ARG A 72 -11.41 6.10 -5.81
CA ARG A 72 -11.49 7.47 -5.30
C ARG A 72 -10.90 8.49 -6.27
N TYR A 73 -9.81 8.17 -6.95
CA TYR A 73 -9.02 9.10 -7.77
C TYR A 73 -8.93 8.70 -9.25
N GLY A 74 -9.18 7.45 -9.58
CA GLY A 74 -8.97 6.88 -10.90
C GLY A 74 -10.24 6.77 -11.73
N GLN A 75 -10.11 6.05 -12.84
CA GLN A 75 -11.18 5.67 -13.76
C GLN A 75 -11.48 4.16 -13.66
N ASN A 76 -11.55 3.64 -12.44
CA ASN A 76 -11.87 2.24 -12.15
C ASN A 76 -11.03 1.23 -12.98
N GLU A 77 -11.69 0.37 -13.77
CA GLU A 77 -11.01 -0.71 -14.50
C GLU A 77 -9.87 -0.23 -15.41
N ARG A 78 -10.04 0.89 -16.12
CA ARG A 78 -9.02 1.40 -17.03
C ARG A 78 -7.73 1.73 -16.27
N THR A 79 -7.84 2.38 -15.11
CA THR A 79 -6.69 2.72 -14.27
C THR A 79 -6.05 1.45 -13.70
N LEU A 80 -6.87 0.46 -13.29
CA LEU A 80 -6.38 -0.82 -12.80
C LEU A 80 -5.57 -1.56 -13.88
N PHE A 81 -6.08 -1.62 -15.11
CA PHE A 81 -5.37 -2.29 -16.19
C PHE A 81 -4.08 -1.56 -16.58
N SER A 82 -4.09 -0.22 -16.60
CA SER A 82 -2.85 0.55 -16.77
C SER A 82 -1.82 0.22 -15.70
N PHE A 83 -2.21 0.17 -14.42
CA PHE A 83 -1.32 -0.22 -13.34
C PHE A 83 -0.72 -1.63 -13.53
N LEU A 84 -1.54 -2.59 -13.97
CA LEU A 84 -1.13 -4.00 -14.10
C LEU A 84 -0.33 -4.29 -15.37
N GLU A 85 -0.54 -3.54 -16.44
CA GLU A 85 -0.09 -3.90 -17.79
C GLU A 85 0.92 -2.91 -18.39
N ASP A 86 0.89 -1.64 -17.98
CA ASP A 86 1.81 -0.63 -18.50
C ASP A 86 3.20 -0.75 -17.87
N SER A 87 4.21 -0.37 -18.66
CA SER A 87 5.59 -0.21 -18.19
C SER A 87 5.87 1.17 -17.57
N GLY A 88 4.80 1.89 -17.19
CA GLY A 88 4.89 3.20 -16.55
C GLY A 88 5.60 3.17 -15.21
N ASN A 89 6.07 4.33 -14.77
CA ASN A 89 6.75 4.45 -13.47
C ASN A 89 5.82 4.00 -12.32
N ASN A 90 6.38 3.24 -11.40
CA ASN A 90 5.69 2.67 -10.23
C ASN A 90 4.54 1.71 -10.55
N SER A 91 4.37 1.27 -11.80
CA SER A 91 3.43 0.21 -12.18
C SER A 91 3.90 -1.15 -11.66
N LEU A 92 2.96 -2.11 -11.55
CA LEU A 92 3.29 -3.46 -11.11
C LEU A 92 4.26 -4.16 -12.07
N GLN A 93 4.09 -4.00 -13.40
CA GLN A 93 4.98 -4.60 -14.39
C GLN A 93 6.41 -4.08 -14.24
N LYS A 94 6.59 -2.76 -14.07
CA LYS A 94 7.89 -2.17 -13.86
C LYS A 94 8.56 -2.65 -12.58
N PHE A 95 7.79 -2.75 -11.50
CA PHE A 95 8.26 -3.29 -10.23
C PHE A 95 8.76 -4.74 -10.37
N VAL A 96 8.01 -5.58 -11.04
CA VAL A 96 8.34 -7.00 -11.28
C VAL A 96 9.63 -7.16 -12.08
N GLU A 97 9.94 -6.23 -12.99
CA GLU A 97 11.19 -6.24 -13.77
C GLU A 97 12.41 -5.83 -12.95
N THR A 98 12.21 -5.00 -11.93
CA THR A 98 13.30 -4.33 -11.18
C THR A 98 13.47 -4.81 -9.75
N SER A 99 12.49 -5.52 -9.19
CA SER A 99 12.47 -5.93 -7.78
C SER A 99 12.04 -7.40 -7.64
N CYS A 100 12.62 -8.07 -6.64
CA CYS A 100 12.22 -9.42 -6.21
C CYS A 100 11.47 -9.41 -4.88
N THR A 101 11.09 -8.23 -4.37
CA THR A 101 10.38 -8.05 -3.11
C THR A 101 8.86 -8.04 -3.32
N THR A 102 8.12 -7.85 -2.25
CA THR A 102 6.66 -7.69 -2.28
C THR A 102 6.30 -6.24 -2.58
N TYR A 103 5.38 -5.99 -3.50
CA TYR A 103 4.78 -4.69 -3.75
C TYR A 103 3.86 -4.35 -2.57
N ASN A 104 4.17 -3.28 -1.84
CA ASN A 104 3.61 -2.97 -0.53
C ASN A 104 2.96 -1.58 -0.49
N LEU A 105 2.44 -1.16 0.68
CA LEU A 105 1.78 0.14 0.84
C LEU A 105 2.68 1.34 0.48
N ALA A 106 3.98 1.28 0.77
CA ALA A 106 4.88 2.39 0.41
C ALA A 106 5.01 2.55 -1.11
N ASP A 107 4.98 1.42 -1.86
CA ASP A 107 5.01 1.43 -3.32
C ASP A 107 3.69 1.98 -3.90
N ILE A 108 2.54 1.67 -3.26
CA ILE A 108 1.24 2.27 -3.63
C ILE A 108 1.25 3.79 -3.43
N TYR A 109 1.81 4.28 -2.32
CA TYR A 109 1.95 5.72 -2.12
C TYR A 109 2.70 6.39 -3.28
N ASP A 110 3.83 5.82 -3.69
CA ASP A 110 4.63 6.35 -4.79
C ASP A 110 3.89 6.27 -6.13
N TYR A 111 3.11 5.22 -6.36
CA TYR A 111 2.21 5.11 -7.51
C TYR A 111 1.13 6.19 -7.50
N ASP A 112 0.44 6.40 -6.37
CA ASP A 112 -0.64 7.37 -6.25
C ASP A 112 -0.14 8.80 -6.46
N ILE A 113 0.97 9.17 -5.82
CA ILE A 113 1.58 10.50 -5.98
C ILE A 113 1.96 10.76 -7.44
N TYR A 114 2.49 9.77 -8.14
CA TYR A 114 2.89 9.92 -9.54
C TYR A 114 1.70 10.01 -10.49
N ASN A 115 0.69 9.15 -10.33
CA ASN A 115 -0.38 9.00 -11.30
C ASN A 115 -1.60 9.88 -11.02
N PHE A 116 -1.84 10.26 -9.76
CA PHE A 116 -2.99 11.09 -9.35
C PHE A 116 -2.60 12.49 -8.89
N HIS A 117 -1.38 12.93 -9.16
CA HIS A 117 -0.85 14.23 -8.68
C HIS A 117 -1.80 15.40 -8.93
N SER A 118 -2.41 15.49 -10.12
CA SER A 118 -3.33 16.57 -10.45
C SER A 118 -4.54 16.59 -9.53
N TYR A 119 -5.13 15.42 -9.25
CA TYR A 119 -6.27 15.29 -8.36
C TYR A 119 -5.88 15.55 -6.90
N LEU A 120 -4.73 15.03 -6.47
CA LEU A 120 -4.26 15.15 -5.09
C LEU A 120 -3.79 16.58 -4.75
N SER A 121 -3.44 17.38 -5.76
CA SER A 121 -3.09 18.81 -5.59
C SER A 121 -4.33 19.73 -5.52
N GLU A 122 -5.50 19.25 -5.91
CA GLU A 122 -6.75 19.99 -5.77
C GLU A 122 -7.29 19.91 -4.34
N ILE A 123 -8.15 20.89 -3.95
CA ILE A 123 -8.82 20.86 -2.64
C ILE A 123 -9.92 19.77 -2.69
N ASN A 124 -9.67 18.68 -2.01
CA ASN A 124 -10.60 17.55 -1.88
C ASN A 124 -10.65 17.05 -0.42
N ALA A 125 -11.52 16.08 -0.12
CA ALA A 125 -11.72 15.56 1.23
C ALA A 125 -10.44 14.99 1.87
N ASP A 126 -9.50 14.51 1.05
CA ASP A 126 -8.28 13.83 1.50
C ASP A 126 -7.05 14.75 1.52
N SER A 127 -7.17 16.00 1.04
CA SER A 127 -6.04 16.92 0.86
C SER A 127 -5.28 17.21 2.15
N ALA A 128 -5.97 17.28 3.29
CA ALA A 128 -5.33 17.43 4.60
C ALA A 128 -4.45 16.24 4.97
N THR A 129 -4.91 15.01 4.70
CA THR A 129 -4.15 13.78 4.97
C THR A 129 -2.94 13.69 4.05
N TRP A 130 -3.09 13.95 2.76
CA TRP A 130 -1.97 13.97 1.80
C TRP A 130 -0.91 15.00 2.18
N THR A 131 -1.35 16.21 2.57
CA THR A 131 -0.45 17.27 3.07
C THR A 131 0.27 16.82 4.34
N GLY A 132 -0.44 16.19 5.28
CA GLY A 132 0.15 15.66 6.51
C GLY A 132 1.24 14.63 6.24
N ILE A 133 1.02 13.69 5.30
CA ILE A 133 2.03 12.70 4.91
C ILE A 133 3.25 13.40 4.32
N LYS A 134 3.05 14.36 3.40
CA LYS A 134 4.14 15.12 2.78
C LYS A 134 4.99 15.85 3.82
N VAL A 135 4.37 16.60 4.72
CA VAL A 135 5.08 17.31 5.81
C VAL A 135 5.83 16.33 6.72
N SER A 136 5.24 15.17 7.01
CA SER A 136 5.90 14.14 7.81
C SER A 136 7.13 13.56 7.10
N LEU A 137 7.07 13.35 5.79
CA LEU A 137 8.20 12.89 4.98
C LEU A 137 9.35 13.92 4.95
N GLU A 138 9.02 15.21 4.84
CA GLU A 138 10.02 16.29 4.89
C GLU A 138 10.75 16.36 6.25
N ARG A 139 10.07 15.99 7.35
CA ARG A 139 10.67 15.95 8.69
C ARG A 139 11.57 14.75 8.95
N VAL A 140 11.37 13.64 8.25
CA VAL A 140 12.16 12.40 8.46
C VAL A 140 13.65 12.65 8.32
N GLU A 141 14.08 13.44 7.34
CA GLU A 141 15.48 13.75 7.11
C GLU A 141 16.15 14.50 8.28
N SER A 142 15.35 15.21 9.09
CA SER A 142 15.86 15.92 10.29
C SER A 142 15.83 15.05 11.57
N LEU A 143 15.09 13.95 11.56
CA LEU A 143 14.89 13.10 12.74
C LEU A 143 15.77 11.85 12.75
N PHE A 144 16.21 11.40 11.57
CA PHE A 144 16.91 10.13 11.41
C PHE A 144 18.22 10.29 10.65
N GLU A 145 19.17 9.39 10.94
CA GLU A 145 20.40 9.27 10.16
C GLU A 145 20.11 8.70 8.77
N GLU A 146 20.96 9.01 7.79
CA GLU A 146 20.78 8.71 6.36
C GLU A 146 20.38 7.25 6.08
N GLU A 147 20.96 6.30 6.80
CA GLU A 147 20.64 4.87 6.65
C GLU A 147 19.20 4.53 7.07
N THR A 148 18.64 5.24 8.05
CA THR A 148 17.32 4.99 8.61
C THR A 148 16.21 5.79 7.92
N VAL A 149 16.55 6.89 7.24
CA VAL A 149 15.61 7.77 6.53
C VAL A 149 14.71 6.99 5.55
N LYS A 150 15.28 6.06 4.80
CA LYS A 150 14.52 5.25 3.82
C LYS A 150 13.45 4.40 4.51
N ASP A 151 13.79 3.77 5.61
CA ASP A 151 12.87 2.90 6.35
C ASP A 151 11.80 3.72 7.09
N ALA A 152 12.17 4.86 7.68
CA ALA A 152 11.23 5.79 8.29
C ALA A 152 10.27 6.37 7.24
N SER A 153 10.75 6.71 6.04
CA SER A 153 9.91 7.18 4.93
C SER A 153 8.90 6.12 4.50
N LYS A 154 9.30 4.84 4.36
CA LYS A 154 8.37 3.74 4.06
C LYS A 154 7.29 3.61 5.15
N LEU A 155 7.67 3.74 6.42
CA LEU A 155 6.72 3.69 7.53
C LEU A 155 5.72 4.84 7.50
N ILE A 156 6.16 6.07 7.26
CA ILE A 156 5.26 7.23 7.13
C ILE A 156 4.29 7.07 5.97
N LYS A 157 4.76 6.65 4.79
CA LYS A 157 3.90 6.34 3.64
C LYS A 157 2.85 5.29 4.00
N THR A 158 3.26 4.23 4.69
CA THR A 158 2.38 3.15 5.15
C THR A 158 1.33 3.64 6.13
N ILE A 159 1.72 4.38 7.18
CA ILE A 159 0.80 4.96 8.17
C ILE A 159 -0.20 5.90 7.48
N GLY A 160 0.29 6.73 6.56
CA GLY A 160 -0.53 7.65 5.79
C GLY A 160 -1.62 6.94 4.99
N LEU A 161 -1.28 5.87 4.27
CA LEU A 161 -2.26 5.12 3.48
C LEU A 161 -3.23 4.31 4.36
N ILE A 162 -2.77 3.77 5.49
CA ILE A 162 -3.67 3.13 6.46
C ILE A 162 -4.69 4.14 6.98
N ASN A 163 -4.28 5.36 7.31
CA ASN A 163 -5.19 6.41 7.77
C ASN A 163 -6.13 6.90 6.66
N LEU A 164 -5.65 6.95 5.42
CA LEU A 164 -6.40 7.45 4.27
C LEU A 164 -7.49 6.47 3.81
N PHE A 165 -7.12 5.20 3.70
CA PHE A 165 -7.99 4.15 3.17
C PHE A 165 -8.60 3.25 4.25
N GLY A 166 -8.20 3.46 5.49
CA GLY A 166 -8.75 2.74 6.62
C GLY A 166 -10.21 3.07 6.87
N ASN A 167 -11.03 2.03 7.10
CA ASN A 167 -12.41 2.20 7.55
C ASN A 167 -12.45 2.51 9.04
N ALA A 168 -13.57 3.05 9.53
CA ALA A 168 -13.81 3.34 10.97
C ALA A 168 -13.64 2.11 11.90
N GLY A 169 -13.52 0.90 11.36
CA GLY A 169 -13.32 -0.36 12.09
C GLY A 169 -11.89 -0.88 12.10
N ILE A 170 -10.93 -0.18 11.47
CA ILE A 170 -9.53 -0.63 11.45
C ILE A 170 -8.94 -0.62 12.86
N LYS A 171 -8.32 -1.74 13.19
CA LYS A 171 -7.58 -1.94 14.45
C LYS A 171 -6.11 -2.18 14.12
N CYS A 172 -5.42 -1.14 13.67
CA CYS A 172 -3.97 -1.21 13.45
C CYS A 172 -3.25 -0.64 14.67
N SER A 173 -2.76 -1.54 15.52
CA SER A 173 -1.93 -1.18 16.67
C SER A 173 -0.49 -0.88 16.24
N LYS A 174 0.34 -0.32 17.16
CA LYS A 174 1.79 -0.17 16.92
C LYS A 174 2.47 -1.53 16.67
N GLU A 175 1.98 -2.58 17.33
CA GLU A 175 2.44 -3.95 17.14
C GLU A 175 2.13 -4.44 15.74
N ASP A 176 0.92 -4.22 15.23
CA ASP A 176 0.51 -4.60 13.87
C ASP A 176 1.34 -3.85 12.83
N LEU A 177 1.56 -2.55 13.03
CA LEU A 177 2.42 -1.74 12.18
C LEU A 177 3.88 -2.26 12.20
N SER A 178 4.39 -2.64 13.36
CA SER A 178 5.73 -3.21 13.51
C SER A 178 5.85 -4.57 12.80
N LEU A 179 4.81 -5.41 12.87
CA LEU A 179 4.78 -6.69 12.16
C LEU A 179 4.73 -6.48 10.63
N TYR A 180 3.88 -5.57 10.15
CA TYR A 180 3.81 -5.23 8.74
C TYR A 180 5.15 -4.67 8.22
N ALA A 181 5.74 -3.75 8.96
CA ALA A 181 7.04 -3.16 8.62
C ALA A 181 8.15 -4.22 8.47
N ARG A 182 8.17 -5.21 9.38
CA ARG A 182 9.14 -6.30 9.32
C ARG A 182 8.87 -7.27 8.16
N TYR A 183 7.61 -7.63 7.91
CA TYR A 183 7.27 -8.69 6.96
C TYR A 183 7.13 -8.20 5.52
N ALA A 184 6.54 -7.02 5.33
CA ALA A 184 6.27 -6.45 4.00
C ALA A 184 7.31 -5.42 3.57
N LEU A 185 7.72 -4.50 4.48
CA LEU A 185 8.68 -3.44 4.13
C LEU A 185 10.16 -3.88 4.28
N GLY A 186 10.43 -5.02 4.94
CA GLY A 186 11.78 -5.53 5.16
C GLY A 186 12.59 -4.76 6.20
N ILE A 187 11.94 -4.03 7.12
CA ILE A 187 12.59 -3.24 8.16
C ILE A 187 12.96 -4.15 9.34
N GLU A 188 14.23 -4.20 9.68
CA GLU A 188 14.70 -5.10 10.75
C GLU A 188 14.24 -4.65 12.15
N ASN A 189 14.36 -3.36 12.45
CA ASN A 189 14.10 -2.78 13.78
C ASN A 189 12.97 -1.72 13.74
N PRO A 190 11.73 -2.06 13.32
CA PRO A 190 10.68 -1.08 13.11
C PRO A 190 10.23 -0.38 14.39
N LYS A 191 10.34 -1.04 15.57
CA LYS A 191 9.91 -0.46 16.85
C LYS A 191 10.67 0.81 17.19
N ILE A 192 11.99 0.84 16.97
CA ILE A 192 12.82 2.01 17.25
C ILE A 192 12.33 3.21 16.43
N ILE A 193 12.06 2.99 15.13
CA ILE A 193 11.59 4.04 14.24
C ILE A 193 10.19 4.51 14.66
N ILE A 194 9.27 3.58 14.96
CA ILE A 194 7.91 3.88 15.39
C ILE A 194 7.91 4.70 16.69
N ASP A 195 8.72 4.31 17.67
CA ASP A 195 8.82 5.02 18.95
C ASP A 195 9.41 6.42 18.78
N THR A 196 10.42 6.59 17.91
CA THR A 196 10.98 7.90 17.58
C THR A 196 9.92 8.79 16.90
N LEU A 197 9.20 8.26 15.90
CA LEU A 197 8.12 9.00 15.24
C LEU A 197 7.00 9.41 16.20
N ASP A 198 6.67 8.56 17.18
CA ASP A 198 5.63 8.84 18.17
C ASP A 198 6.04 9.96 19.16
N GLN A 199 7.32 10.08 19.48
CA GLN A 199 7.85 11.14 20.34
C GLN A 199 7.87 12.52 19.65
N HIS A 200 7.85 12.57 18.32
CA HIS A 200 7.97 13.79 17.54
C HIS A 200 6.67 14.16 16.77
N LYS A 201 5.52 13.73 17.27
CA LYS A 201 4.17 14.07 16.73
C LYS A 201 3.86 15.56 16.79
#